data_91ce83ce5378970ad3a6ad742c122424
#
_entry.id   91ce83ce5378970ad3a6ad742c122424
#
_cell.length_a   1.000
_cell.length_b   1.000
_cell.length_c   1.000
_cell.angle_alpha   90.00
_cell.angle_beta   90.00
_cell.angle_gamma   90.00
#
_symmetry.space_group_name_H-M   'P 1'
#
loop_
_entity.id
_entity.type
_entity.pdbx_description
1 polymer ?
#
loop_
_entity_poly.entity_id
_entity_poly.type
_entity_poly.pdbx_seq_one_letter_code
_entity_poly.pdbx_strand_id
1 'polypeptide(L)'
;LTNNYFTSGLALVHSRFSTNTFPTWSLAQPFRLLAHNGEINTIRGNRAWMKARESVLSSEALGDIREISPIVQPDMSDSASLDNVFEFFVMSGLSLPHAMAVMVPESFNDKNPISEDLKAFYEYHSILMEPWDGPAALLFSDGRYAGGMLDRNGLRPARYTITKNDMMVVASEVGVMDFDPTEIAEKGRLQPGKILLIDTQEGKIYYDGEIKERLAAQHPYRQWLNTNRIELEKLRSGRKVENGVDNLTRKELEFGFGEEDIDGTIIPMATKGQEPTASMGNDTPLAVLSDQPQIFFNYFRQQFAQVTNPAIDSIRENLVMSLTEYIGRVGSGILNPDESNCKMVRLPHPILTNTQLDILQNIRYKGFNTVKLHMLFETAKGEEGLHEALDELCKQAAQSVDDGYNYIILSDRGVDETHAAIPSLLAVSAVHHYLIDAGKRVQTALIVESGEIREVMHAALLLGYGASALCPYLTYAILDDLVKKGKI
;
A
#
# COMPACT_ATOMS: atom_id res chain seq x y z
N LEU A 1 8.18 16.44 -39.70
CA LEU A 1 8.61 15.04 -39.89
C LEU A 1 9.30 14.79 -41.24
N THR A 2 9.19 15.71 -42.19
CA THR A 2 9.87 15.62 -43.52
C THR A 2 11.19 16.37 -43.60
N ASN A 3 11.68 16.91 -42.49
CA ASN A 3 12.93 17.62 -42.44
C ASN A 3 14.11 16.63 -42.30
N ASN A 4 15.00 16.60 -43.28
CA ASN A 4 16.14 15.70 -43.30
C ASN A 4 17.14 15.91 -42.14
N TYR A 5 17.03 17.02 -41.41
CA TYR A 5 17.84 17.29 -40.21
C TYR A 5 17.17 16.75 -38.93
N PHE A 6 15.93 16.34 -39.00
CA PHE A 6 15.19 15.76 -37.87
C PHE A 6 15.17 14.24 -38.01
N THR A 7 16.28 13.61 -37.61
CA THR A 7 16.42 12.15 -37.59
C THR A 7 16.49 11.66 -36.16
N SER A 8 15.79 10.57 -35.83
CA SER A 8 15.84 9.94 -34.53
C SER A 8 15.78 8.42 -34.70
N GLY A 9 16.56 7.69 -33.90
CA GLY A 9 16.51 6.23 -33.81
C GLY A 9 15.39 5.73 -32.90
N LEU A 10 14.73 6.63 -32.17
CA LEU A 10 13.66 6.30 -31.24
C LEU A 10 12.59 7.38 -31.24
N ALA A 11 11.34 6.97 -31.17
CA ALA A 11 10.20 7.87 -30.96
C ALA A 11 9.23 7.27 -29.94
N LEU A 12 8.96 7.97 -28.85
CA LEU A 12 7.88 7.69 -27.90
C LEU A 12 6.73 8.66 -28.19
N VAL A 13 5.56 8.15 -28.48
CA VAL A 13 4.41 8.94 -28.99
C VAL A 13 3.16 8.62 -28.19
N HIS A 14 2.40 9.65 -27.82
CA HIS A 14 1.09 9.52 -27.22
C HIS A 14 0.12 10.54 -27.82
N SER A 15 -1.11 10.14 -28.11
CA SER A 15 -2.08 10.99 -28.84
C SER A 15 -3.00 11.81 -27.94
N ARG A 16 -2.96 11.62 -26.63
CA ARG A 16 -3.92 12.24 -25.70
C ARG A 16 -3.22 12.80 -24.46
N PHE A 17 -3.90 13.74 -23.80
CA PHE A 17 -3.57 14.17 -22.44
C PHE A 17 -4.03 13.11 -21.42
N SER A 18 -3.56 13.23 -20.18
CA SER A 18 -4.08 12.43 -19.07
C SER A 18 -5.58 12.68 -18.86
N THR A 19 -6.30 11.63 -18.47
CA THR A 19 -7.71 11.71 -18.09
C THR A 19 -7.88 12.34 -16.71
N ASN A 20 -9.10 12.78 -16.38
CA ASN A 20 -9.45 13.32 -15.05
C ASN A 20 -8.71 14.59 -14.61
N THR A 21 -8.01 15.26 -15.53
CA THR A 21 -7.35 16.54 -15.28
C THR A 21 -7.69 17.54 -16.38
N PHE A 22 -7.61 18.84 -16.07
CA PHE A 22 -7.72 19.86 -17.09
C PHE A 22 -6.50 19.76 -18.03
N PRO A 23 -6.70 19.71 -19.38
CA PRO A 23 -5.59 19.53 -20.31
C PRO A 23 -4.68 20.76 -20.34
N THR A 24 -3.42 20.55 -20.00
CA THR A 24 -2.36 21.56 -20.08
C THR A 24 -1.14 20.96 -20.77
N TRP A 25 -0.24 21.76 -21.29
CA TRP A 25 0.97 21.27 -21.94
C TRP A 25 1.88 20.49 -20.99
N SER A 26 1.88 20.83 -19.70
CA SER A 26 2.63 20.09 -18.67
C SER A 26 2.08 18.68 -18.41
N LEU A 27 0.83 18.42 -18.80
CA LEU A 27 0.16 17.13 -18.68
C LEU A 27 0.02 16.41 -20.03
N ALA A 28 0.64 16.94 -21.09
CA ALA A 28 0.73 16.26 -22.38
C ALA A 28 1.72 15.10 -22.27
N GLN A 29 1.35 13.96 -22.86
CA GLN A 29 2.22 12.80 -22.93
C GLN A 29 2.92 12.71 -24.30
N PRO A 30 4.09 12.08 -24.40
CA PRO A 30 4.88 11.46 -23.32
C PRO A 30 5.40 12.50 -22.31
N PHE A 31 5.55 12.05 -21.06
CA PHE A 31 6.23 12.82 -20.03
C PHE A 31 7.76 12.78 -20.23
N ARG A 32 8.54 12.89 -19.15
CA ARG A 32 10.00 12.92 -19.25
C ARG A 32 10.60 11.57 -19.61
N LEU A 33 10.09 10.49 -19.02
CA LEU A 33 10.55 9.13 -19.30
C LEU A 33 9.43 8.20 -19.75
N LEU A 34 8.15 8.55 -19.49
CA LEU A 34 7.02 7.63 -19.55
C LEU A 34 5.90 8.12 -20.48
N ALA A 35 5.26 7.19 -21.17
CA ALA A 35 3.92 7.33 -21.75
C ALA A 35 3.00 6.26 -21.15
N HIS A 36 1.85 6.66 -20.64
CA HIS A 36 0.91 5.80 -19.95
C HIS A 36 -0.47 5.84 -20.61
N ASN A 37 -0.96 4.68 -21.04
CA ASN A 37 -2.33 4.49 -21.45
C ASN A 37 -3.07 3.67 -20.38
N GLY A 38 -3.83 4.36 -19.54
CA GLY A 38 -4.56 3.75 -18.44
C GLY A 38 -4.83 4.72 -17.30
N GLU A 39 -4.98 4.18 -16.10
CA GLU A 39 -5.18 4.93 -14.86
C GLU A 39 -4.54 4.19 -13.68
N ILE A 40 -3.86 4.90 -12.81
CA ILE A 40 -3.37 4.35 -11.54
C ILE A 40 -4.45 4.56 -10.48
N ASN A 41 -5.19 3.50 -10.15
CA ASN A 41 -6.33 3.57 -9.23
C ASN A 41 -5.89 3.81 -7.78
N THR A 42 -4.69 3.39 -7.40
CA THR A 42 -4.12 3.54 -6.05
C THR A 42 -3.42 4.88 -5.82
N ILE A 43 -3.54 5.82 -6.74
CA ILE A 43 -2.76 7.07 -6.81
C ILE A 43 -2.74 7.90 -5.52
N ARG A 44 -3.86 7.97 -4.78
CA ARG A 44 -3.92 8.75 -3.51
C ARG A 44 -2.98 8.16 -2.46
N GLY A 45 -3.03 6.84 -2.28
CA GLY A 45 -2.14 6.12 -1.37
C GLY A 45 -0.69 6.22 -1.81
N ASN A 46 -0.40 6.03 -3.11
CA ASN A 46 0.95 6.13 -3.65
C ASN A 46 1.58 7.52 -3.39
N ARG A 47 0.84 8.60 -3.62
CA ARG A 47 1.28 9.98 -3.33
C ARG A 47 1.53 10.19 -1.83
N ALA A 48 0.61 9.73 -0.98
CA ALA A 48 0.71 9.89 0.46
C ALA A 48 1.93 9.13 1.03
N TRP A 49 2.14 7.90 0.59
CA TRP A 49 3.31 7.12 1.01
C TRP A 49 4.62 7.63 0.41
N MET A 50 4.60 8.17 -0.81
CA MET A 50 5.78 8.80 -1.37
C MET A 50 6.19 10.02 -0.54
N LYS A 51 5.25 10.91 -0.18
CA LYS A 51 5.48 12.02 0.75
C LYS A 51 6.03 11.54 2.10
N ALA A 52 5.45 10.48 2.66
CA ALA A 52 5.87 9.95 3.96
C ALA A 52 7.32 9.45 3.97
N ARG A 53 7.81 8.90 2.84
CA ARG A 53 9.18 8.37 2.74
C ARG A 53 10.23 9.39 2.28
N GLU A 54 9.84 10.53 1.73
CA GLU A 54 10.81 11.56 1.27
C GLU A 54 11.84 11.92 2.34
N SER A 55 11.44 11.96 3.60
CA SER A 55 12.32 12.31 4.74
C SER A 55 13.45 11.32 5.02
N VAL A 56 13.33 10.07 4.55
CA VAL A 56 14.32 9.01 4.75
C VAL A 56 15.03 8.61 3.46
N LEU A 57 14.67 9.22 2.33
CA LEU A 57 15.35 8.98 1.06
C LEU A 57 16.71 9.68 1.04
N SER A 58 17.70 9.00 0.50
CA SER A 58 19.01 9.57 0.21
C SER A 58 19.53 9.02 -1.12
N SER A 59 20.14 9.87 -1.91
CA SER A 59 20.70 9.52 -3.21
C SER A 59 22.07 10.17 -3.38
N GLU A 60 23.11 9.38 -3.60
CA GLU A 60 24.43 9.91 -3.89
C GLU A 60 24.45 10.67 -5.23
N ALA A 61 23.65 10.23 -6.20
CA ALA A 61 23.61 10.83 -7.54
C ALA A 61 22.91 12.20 -7.54
N LEU A 62 21.90 12.40 -6.70
CA LEU A 62 21.07 13.60 -6.67
C LEU A 62 21.44 14.57 -5.53
N GLY A 63 22.26 14.14 -4.56
CA GLY A 63 22.62 14.97 -3.42
C GLY A 63 21.47 15.16 -2.43
N ASP A 64 21.20 16.39 -2.01
CA ASP A 64 20.16 16.70 -1.02
C ASP A 64 18.76 16.61 -1.62
N ILE A 65 18.04 15.55 -1.29
CA ILE A 65 16.68 15.30 -1.77
C ILE A 65 15.70 16.45 -1.42
N ARG A 66 15.97 17.20 -0.36
CA ARG A 66 15.12 18.34 0.02
C ARG A 66 15.08 19.45 -1.03
N GLU A 67 16.09 19.57 -1.86
CA GLU A 67 16.13 20.57 -2.94
C GLU A 67 15.17 20.25 -4.10
N ILE A 68 14.77 18.97 -4.23
CA ILE A 68 13.86 18.50 -5.26
C ILE A 68 12.51 18.04 -4.71
N SER A 69 12.29 18.17 -3.40
CA SER A 69 10.99 17.87 -2.77
C SER A 69 9.98 19.00 -3.03
N PRO A 70 8.69 18.68 -3.22
CA PRO A 70 8.12 17.33 -3.23
C PRO A 70 8.44 16.59 -4.53
N ILE A 71 8.82 15.30 -4.41
CA ILE A 71 9.13 14.46 -5.59
C ILE A 71 7.91 14.34 -6.50
N VAL A 72 6.74 14.09 -5.92
CA VAL A 72 5.47 14.12 -6.64
C VAL A 72 4.92 15.52 -6.62
N GLN A 73 4.87 16.17 -7.77
CA GLN A 73 4.34 17.53 -7.89
C GLN A 73 2.85 17.59 -7.54
N PRO A 74 2.39 18.63 -6.83
CA PRO A 74 0.97 18.82 -6.52
C PRO A 74 0.12 18.95 -7.79
N ASP A 75 -1.15 18.59 -7.69
CA ASP A 75 -2.18 18.78 -8.73
C ASP A 75 -1.87 18.14 -10.10
N MET A 76 -0.92 17.22 -10.14
CA MET A 76 -0.60 16.47 -11.35
C MET A 76 -1.58 15.31 -11.59
N SER A 77 -1.62 14.79 -12.83
CA SER A 77 -2.35 13.56 -13.13
C SER A 77 -1.70 12.35 -12.44
N ASP A 78 -2.40 11.22 -12.41
CA ASP A 78 -1.87 9.94 -11.98
C ASP A 78 -0.62 9.55 -12.79
N SER A 79 -0.72 9.66 -14.10
CA SER A 79 0.37 9.36 -15.04
C SER A 79 1.59 10.25 -14.83
N ALA A 80 1.39 11.56 -14.60
CA ALA A 80 2.48 12.49 -14.33
C ALA A 80 3.13 12.21 -12.95
N SER A 81 2.33 11.83 -11.95
CA SER A 81 2.87 11.42 -10.65
C SER A 81 3.69 10.14 -10.74
N LEU A 82 3.23 9.17 -11.54
CA LEU A 82 3.99 7.95 -11.84
C LEU A 82 5.32 8.28 -12.51
N ASP A 83 5.32 9.17 -13.51
CA ASP A 83 6.53 9.63 -14.20
C ASP A 83 7.50 10.34 -13.25
N ASN A 84 7.01 11.20 -12.34
CA ASN A 84 7.87 11.87 -11.36
C ASN A 84 8.64 10.88 -10.49
N VAL A 85 7.96 9.85 -9.96
CA VAL A 85 8.61 8.85 -9.11
C VAL A 85 9.52 7.93 -9.93
N PHE A 86 9.09 7.57 -11.15
CA PHE A 86 9.90 6.77 -12.08
C PHE A 86 11.20 7.50 -12.46
N GLU A 87 11.10 8.79 -12.85
CA GLU A 87 12.25 9.63 -13.13
C GLU A 87 13.18 9.73 -11.91
N PHE A 88 12.61 10.00 -10.73
CA PHE A 88 13.39 10.09 -9.51
C PHE A 88 14.20 8.82 -9.23
N PHE A 89 13.60 7.64 -9.36
CA PHE A 89 14.33 6.38 -9.17
C PHE A 89 15.42 6.16 -10.21
N VAL A 90 15.13 6.44 -11.47
CA VAL A 90 16.12 6.31 -12.55
C VAL A 90 17.27 7.27 -12.35
N MET A 91 16.99 8.54 -12.06
CA MET A 91 18.03 9.56 -11.81
C MET A 91 18.80 9.28 -10.51
N SER A 92 18.23 8.54 -9.58
CA SER A 92 18.92 8.05 -8.38
C SER A 92 19.78 6.80 -8.61
N GLY A 93 19.80 6.25 -9.84
CA GLY A 93 20.68 5.15 -10.23
C GLY A 93 20.01 3.79 -10.43
N LEU A 94 18.69 3.65 -10.23
CA LEU A 94 17.99 2.43 -10.61
C LEU A 94 17.88 2.33 -12.14
N SER A 95 18.07 1.13 -12.70
CA SER A 95 17.78 0.93 -14.13
C SER A 95 16.28 1.05 -14.41
N LEU A 96 15.91 1.44 -15.63
CA LEU A 96 14.51 1.54 -16.07
C LEU A 96 13.67 0.28 -15.69
N PRO A 97 14.13 -0.95 -16.04
CA PRO A 97 13.34 -2.14 -15.68
C PRO A 97 13.30 -2.40 -14.17
N HIS A 98 14.32 -2.00 -13.39
CA HIS A 98 14.30 -2.14 -11.94
C HIS A 98 13.25 -1.23 -11.33
N ALA A 99 13.29 0.08 -11.63
CA ALA A 99 12.31 1.04 -11.14
C ALA A 99 10.87 0.61 -11.51
N MET A 100 10.66 0.17 -12.75
CA MET A 100 9.36 -0.29 -13.22
C MET A 100 8.89 -1.56 -12.51
N ALA A 101 9.76 -2.56 -12.32
CA ALA A 101 9.42 -3.81 -11.62
C ALA A 101 9.06 -3.59 -10.14
N VAL A 102 9.65 -2.56 -9.51
CA VAL A 102 9.34 -2.17 -8.13
C VAL A 102 7.99 -1.45 -8.04
N MET A 103 7.74 -0.50 -8.95
CA MET A 103 6.50 0.28 -8.94
C MET A 103 5.29 -0.53 -9.40
N VAL A 104 5.49 -1.43 -10.38
CA VAL A 104 4.43 -2.27 -10.97
C VAL A 104 4.83 -3.75 -10.89
N PRO A 105 4.81 -4.34 -9.68
CA PRO A 105 5.27 -5.71 -9.48
C PRO A 105 4.37 -6.72 -10.19
N GLU A 106 4.98 -7.81 -10.67
CA GLU A 106 4.29 -8.96 -11.25
C GLU A 106 3.51 -9.72 -10.17
N SER A 107 2.34 -10.22 -10.55
CA SER A 107 1.55 -11.12 -9.70
C SER A 107 1.96 -12.57 -9.91
N PHE A 108 2.07 -13.33 -8.83
CA PHE A 108 2.46 -14.73 -8.86
C PHE A 108 1.76 -15.57 -7.78
N ASN A 109 1.51 -16.83 -8.10
CA ASN A 109 1.00 -17.85 -7.18
C ASN A 109 1.38 -19.25 -7.70
N ASP A 110 0.82 -20.32 -7.14
CA ASP A 110 1.08 -21.69 -7.55
C ASP A 110 0.67 -21.97 -9.02
N LYS A 111 -0.28 -21.24 -9.56
CA LYS A 111 -0.72 -21.35 -10.98
C LYS A 111 0.09 -20.47 -11.93
N ASN A 112 0.72 -19.43 -11.40
CA ASN A 112 1.64 -18.55 -12.12
C ASN A 112 2.97 -18.46 -11.36
N PRO A 113 3.76 -19.55 -11.33
CA PRO A 113 4.98 -19.61 -10.53
C PRO A 113 6.10 -18.77 -11.14
N ILE A 114 6.89 -18.16 -10.26
CA ILE A 114 8.17 -17.52 -10.58
C ILE A 114 9.28 -18.14 -9.74
N SER A 115 10.55 -17.88 -10.06
CA SER A 115 11.68 -18.40 -9.29
C SER A 115 11.68 -17.88 -7.85
N GLU A 116 12.24 -18.64 -6.92
CA GLU A 116 12.33 -18.25 -5.50
C GLU A 116 13.15 -16.97 -5.30
N ASP A 117 14.17 -16.74 -6.12
CA ASP A 117 14.99 -15.53 -6.05
C ASP A 117 14.22 -14.32 -6.57
N LEU A 118 13.38 -14.48 -7.59
CA LEU A 118 12.49 -13.41 -8.07
C LEU A 118 11.36 -13.12 -7.07
N LYS A 119 10.82 -14.13 -6.40
CA LYS A 119 9.89 -13.93 -5.26
C LYS A 119 10.55 -13.10 -4.17
N ALA A 120 11.79 -13.43 -3.82
CA ALA A 120 12.54 -12.70 -2.81
C ALA A 120 12.82 -11.24 -3.23
N PHE A 121 13.10 -10.99 -4.50
CA PHE A 121 13.22 -9.63 -5.05
C PHE A 121 11.92 -8.84 -4.83
N TYR A 122 10.77 -9.38 -5.24
CA TYR A 122 9.48 -8.70 -5.07
C TYR A 122 9.10 -8.54 -3.60
N GLU A 123 9.32 -9.54 -2.78
CA GLU A 123 9.04 -9.48 -1.34
C GLU A 123 9.89 -8.40 -0.65
N TYR A 124 11.19 -8.33 -0.96
CA TYR A 124 12.08 -7.30 -0.44
C TYR A 124 11.59 -5.89 -0.78
N HIS A 125 11.22 -5.66 -2.04
CA HIS A 125 10.77 -4.35 -2.48
C HIS A 125 9.36 -4.00 -1.97
N SER A 126 8.49 -4.99 -1.74
CA SER A 126 7.16 -4.77 -1.15
C SER A 126 7.20 -4.28 0.29
N ILE A 127 8.30 -4.52 1.02
CA ILE A 127 8.54 -3.92 2.34
C ILE A 127 8.76 -2.40 2.25
N LEU A 128 9.28 -1.93 1.13
CA LEU A 128 9.75 -0.57 0.94
C LEU A 128 8.83 0.30 0.07
N MET A 129 8.02 -0.33 -0.77
CA MET A 129 7.20 0.36 -1.76
C MET A 129 5.88 -0.39 -1.98
N GLU A 130 4.78 0.31 -1.86
CA GLU A 130 3.46 -0.18 -2.26
C GLU A 130 3.34 -0.20 -3.79
N PRO A 131 2.59 -1.16 -4.38
CA PRO A 131 2.41 -1.21 -5.82
C PRO A 131 1.61 0.00 -6.32
N TRP A 132 2.00 0.51 -7.48
CA TRP A 132 1.21 1.47 -8.27
C TRP A 132 0.30 0.66 -9.18
N ASP A 133 -0.97 0.58 -8.86
CA ASP A 133 -1.89 -0.37 -9.46
C ASP A 133 -3.07 0.29 -10.17
N GLY A 134 -3.48 -0.34 -11.25
CA GLY A 134 -4.56 0.08 -12.11
C GLY A 134 -4.36 -0.45 -13.54
N PRO A 135 -5.33 -0.27 -14.44
CA PRO A 135 -5.16 -0.67 -15.83
C PRO A 135 -4.10 0.18 -16.52
N ALA A 136 -2.97 -0.42 -16.90
CA ALA A 136 -1.84 0.31 -17.46
C ALA A 136 -1.15 -0.39 -18.61
N ALA A 137 -0.93 0.35 -19.70
CA ALA A 137 0.09 0.05 -20.70
C ALA A 137 1.14 1.16 -20.64
N LEU A 138 2.34 0.79 -20.24
CA LEU A 138 3.45 1.69 -19.95
C LEU A 138 4.51 1.54 -21.02
N LEU A 139 4.88 2.63 -21.67
CA LEU A 139 6.04 2.71 -22.55
C LEU A 139 7.00 3.75 -21.98
N PHE A 140 8.29 3.45 -21.95
CA PHE A 140 9.28 4.29 -21.29
C PHE A 140 10.62 4.29 -22.03
N SER A 141 11.38 5.38 -21.86
CA SER A 141 12.72 5.52 -22.45
C SER A 141 13.57 6.55 -21.70
N ASP A 142 14.88 6.30 -21.61
CA ASP A 142 15.89 7.24 -21.16
C ASP A 142 16.74 7.82 -22.34
N GLY A 143 16.33 7.54 -23.57
CA GLY A 143 17.03 7.94 -24.79
C GLY A 143 17.99 6.89 -25.35
N ARG A 144 18.50 5.95 -24.53
CA ARG A 144 19.23 4.76 -24.97
C ARG A 144 18.34 3.53 -24.97
N TYR A 145 17.71 3.28 -23.85
CA TYR A 145 16.79 2.17 -23.70
C TYR A 145 15.35 2.60 -24.02
N ALA A 146 14.62 1.73 -24.69
CA ALA A 146 13.18 1.83 -24.81
C ALA A 146 12.53 0.57 -24.26
N GLY A 147 11.45 0.71 -23.52
CA GLY A 147 10.79 -0.44 -22.94
C GLY A 147 9.28 -0.32 -22.90
N GLY A 148 8.64 -1.44 -22.62
CA GLY A 148 7.21 -1.52 -22.43
C GLY A 148 6.83 -2.56 -21.39
N MET A 149 5.77 -2.26 -20.62
CA MET A 149 5.22 -3.14 -19.61
C MET A 149 3.71 -2.97 -19.51
N LEU A 150 3.00 -4.05 -19.20
CA LEU A 150 1.59 -3.99 -18.80
C LEU A 150 1.46 -4.09 -17.28
N ASP A 151 0.31 -3.59 -16.79
CA ASP A 151 -0.10 -3.81 -15.41
C ASP A 151 -0.15 -5.31 -15.07
N ARG A 152 -0.11 -5.63 -13.79
CA ARG A 152 -0.09 -7.02 -13.30
C ARG A 152 -1.31 -7.86 -13.67
N ASN A 153 -2.44 -7.20 -13.99
CA ASN A 153 -3.68 -7.86 -14.43
C ASN A 153 -3.79 -7.96 -15.95
N GLY A 154 -3.01 -7.17 -16.69
CA GLY A 154 -3.07 -7.09 -18.15
C GLY A 154 -4.40 -6.53 -18.66
N LEU A 155 -4.95 -5.52 -17.97
CA LEU A 155 -6.23 -4.90 -18.33
C LEU A 155 -6.11 -4.03 -19.58
N ARG A 156 -4.91 -3.52 -19.88
CA ARG A 156 -4.61 -2.81 -21.13
C ARG A 156 -3.84 -3.70 -22.09
N PRO A 157 -4.10 -3.62 -23.41
CA PRO A 157 -3.30 -4.34 -24.40
C PRO A 157 -2.06 -3.54 -24.81
N ALA A 158 -1.02 -4.26 -25.22
CA ALA A 158 0.07 -3.72 -26.03
C ALA A 158 0.60 -4.83 -26.95
N ARG A 159 0.87 -4.45 -28.20
CA ARG A 159 1.38 -5.35 -29.24
C ARG A 159 2.66 -4.80 -29.83
N TYR A 160 3.51 -5.70 -30.31
CA TYR A 160 4.72 -5.30 -30.99
C TYR A 160 4.86 -6.00 -32.34
N THR A 161 5.56 -5.34 -33.24
CA THR A 161 5.99 -5.86 -34.54
C THR A 161 7.46 -5.54 -34.71
N ILE A 162 8.24 -6.55 -35.09
CA ILE A 162 9.67 -6.43 -35.42
C ILE A 162 9.81 -6.74 -36.91
N THR A 163 10.50 -5.89 -37.62
CA THR A 163 10.75 -6.05 -39.07
C THR A 163 12.12 -6.64 -39.32
N LYS A 164 12.34 -7.17 -40.51
CA LYS A 164 13.63 -7.75 -40.97
C LYS A 164 14.75 -6.72 -41.12
N ASN A 165 14.39 -5.43 -41.18
CA ASN A 165 15.33 -4.30 -41.25
C ASN A 165 15.52 -3.63 -39.88
N ASP A 166 15.32 -4.37 -38.78
CA ASP A 166 15.60 -3.97 -37.42
C ASP A 166 14.75 -2.79 -36.88
N MET A 167 13.57 -2.59 -37.47
CA MET A 167 12.60 -1.64 -36.90
C MET A 167 11.64 -2.37 -35.97
N MET A 168 11.42 -1.81 -34.78
CA MET A 168 10.43 -2.29 -33.85
C MET A 168 9.37 -1.24 -33.56
N VAL A 169 8.12 -1.65 -33.58
CA VAL A 169 6.96 -0.82 -33.19
C VAL A 169 6.22 -1.51 -32.07
N VAL A 170 6.04 -0.81 -30.94
CA VAL A 170 5.21 -1.24 -29.82
C VAL A 170 4.06 -0.26 -29.69
N ALA A 171 2.82 -0.74 -29.67
CA ALA A 171 1.66 0.13 -29.59
C ALA A 171 0.51 -0.53 -28.80
N SER A 172 -0.35 0.28 -28.19
CA SER A 172 -1.56 -0.19 -27.52
C SER A 172 -2.57 -0.81 -28.51
N GLU A 173 -2.46 -0.48 -29.79
CA GLU A 173 -3.36 -0.94 -30.85
C GLU A 173 -2.60 -1.48 -32.06
N VAL A 174 -3.26 -2.36 -32.81
CA VAL A 174 -2.76 -2.88 -34.09
C VAL A 174 -3.09 -1.86 -35.20
N GLY A 175 -2.22 -1.76 -36.21
CA GLY A 175 -2.48 -0.94 -37.38
C GLY A 175 -2.10 0.54 -37.22
N VAL A 176 -1.29 0.90 -36.22
CA VAL A 176 -0.72 2.25 -36.09
C VAL A 176 0.28 2.56 -37.22
N MET A 177 0.86 1.52 -37.80
CA MET A 177 1.69 1.55 -39.00
C MET A 177 1.38 0.37 -39.91
N ASP A 178 1.40 0.57 -41.19
CA ASP A 178 1.26 -0.48 -42.20
C ASP A 178 2.63 -1.11 -42.48
N PHE A 179 2.68 -2.44 -42.48
CA PHE A 179 3.87 -3.22 -42.79
C PHE A 179 3.55 -4.23 -43.90
N ASP A 180 4.42 -4.36 -44.86
CA ASP A 180 4.36 -5.49 -45.79
C ASP A 180 4.58 -6.80 -44.98
N PRO A 181 3.66 -7.77 -45.06
CA PRO A 181 3.79 -9.06 -44.37
C PRO A 181 5.13 -9.76 -44.60
N THR A 182 5.74 -9.54 -45.77
CA THR A 182 7.04 -10.14 -46.13
C THR A 182 8.22 -9.52 -45.40
N GLU A 183 8.07 -8.29 -44.89
CA GLU A 183 9.11 -7.58 -44.14
C GLU A 183 9.06 -7.87 -42.63
N ILE A 184 8.02 -8.53 -42.15
CA ILE A 184 7.85 -8.82 -40.74
C ILE A 184 8.72 -10.02 -40.36
N ALA A 185 9.56 -9.80 -39.32
CA ALA A 185 10.35 -10.85 -38.68
C ALA A 185 9.59 -11.50 -37.51
N GLU A 186 8.95 -10.68 -36.65
CA GLU A 186 8.23 -11.16 -35.48
C GLU A 186 7.02 -10.27 -35.19
N LYS A 187 5.95 -10.87 -34.68
CA LYS A 187 4.81 -10.20 -34.06
C LYS A 187 4.51 -10.80 -32.70
N GLY A 188 4.23 -9.95 -31.72
CA GLY A 188 3.91 -10.40 -30.40
C GLY A 188 2.98 -9.46 -29.63
N ARG A 189 2.74 -9.82 -28.39
CA ARG A 189 2.01 -9.00 -27.43
C ARG A 189 2.74 -9.00 -26.09
N LEU A 190 2.69 -7.89 -25.40
CA LEU A 190 3.08 -7.85 -23.99
C LEU A 190 2.06 -8.66 -23.17
N GLN A 191 2.54 -9.33 -22.17
CA GLN A 191 1.73 -10.09 -21.24
C GLN A 191 1.61 -9.36 -19.90
N PRO A 192 0.62 -9.69 -19.06
CA PRO A 192 0.46 -9.10 -17.73
C PRO A 192 1.74 -9.12 -16.91
N GLY A 193 2.15 -7.97 -16.40
CA GLY A 193 3.34 -7.84 -15.56
C GLY A 193 4.69 -8.12 -16.24
N LYS A 194 4.72 -8.33 -17.56
CA LYS A 194 5.94 -8.66 -18.31
C LYS A 194 6.59 -7.43 -18.92
N ILE A 195 7.91 -7.36 -18.84
CA ILE A 195 8.74 -6.25 -19.33
C ILE A 195 9.42 -6.66 -20.64
N LEU A 196 9.43 -5.75 -21.60
CA LEU A 196 10.22 -5.80 -22.81
C LEU A 196 11.16 -4.60 -22.83
N LEU A 197 12.44 -4.79 -23.14
CA LEU A 197 13.42 -3.70 -23.17
C LEU A 197 14.28 -3.83 -24.43
N ILE A 198 14.53 -2.70 -25.08
CA ILE A 198 15.38 -2.57 -26.25
C ILE A 198 16.57 -1.69 -25.88
N ASP A 199 17.79 -2.14 -26.13
CA ASP A 199 18.99 -1.31 -26.12
C ASP A 199 19.27 -0.85 -27.56
N THR A 200 19.01 0.43 -27.83
CA THR A 200 19.19 1.01 -29.17
C THR A 200 20.65 1.16 -29.55
N GLN A 201 21.57 1.14 -28.60
CA GLN A 201 23.01 1.23 -28.84
C GLN A 201 23.61 -0.13 -29.25
N GLU A 202 23.17 -1.20 -28.54
CA GLU A 202 23.60 -2.56 -28.83
C GLU A 202 22.75 -3.25 -29.92
N GLY A 203 21.60 -2.67 -30.28
CA GLY A 203 20.65 -3.30 -31.19
C GLY A 203 20.07 -4.60 -30.64
N LYS A 204 19.90 -4.69 -29.31
CA LYS A 204 19.49 -5.91 -28.61
C LYS A 204 18.15 -5.77 -27.94
N ILE A 205 17.32 -6.78 -28.05
CA ILE A 205 16.04 -6.92 -27.33
C ILE A 205 16.24 -7.85 -26.13
N TYR A 206 15.83 -7.40 -24.96
CA TYR A 206 15.79 -8.17 -23.73
C TYR A 206 14.34 -8.52 -23.38
N TYR A 207 14.06 -9.79 -23.19
CA TYR A 207 12.73 -10.27 -22.79
C TYR A 207 12.65 -10.44 -21.27
N ASP A 208 11.42 -10.47 -20.76
CA ASP A 208 11.07 -10.50 -19.34
C ASP A 208 11.92 -11.42 -18.48
N GLY A 209 12.11 -12.68 -18.90
CA GLY A 209 12.86 -13.66 -18.12
C GLY A 209 14.31 -13.22 -17.87
N GLU A 210 15.03 -12.80 -18.93
CA GLU A 210 16.42 -12.32 -18.82
C GLU A 210 16.52 -11.06 -17.94
N ILE A 211 15.56 -10.14 -18.08
CA ILE A 211 15.52 -8.90 -17.29
C ILE A 211 15.35 -9.23 -15.81
N LYS A 212 14.34 -10.05 -15.49
CA LYS A 212 13.98 -10.37 -14.10
C LYS A 212 15.00 -11.25 -13.41
N GLU A 213 15.64 -12.18 -14.13
CA GLU A 213 16.76 -12.95 -13.60
C GLU A 213 17.93 -12.05 -13.19
N ARG A 214 18.25 -11.04 -14.00
CA ARG A 214 19.29 -10.05 -13.67
C ARG A 214 18.90 -9.22 -12.45
N LEU A 215 17.64 -8.77 -12.34
CA LEU A 215 17.16 -8.00 -11.20
C LEU A 215 17.23 -8.84 -9.91
N ALA A 216 16.78 -10.08 -9.94
CA ALA A 216 16.81 -10.99 -8.79
C ALA A 216 18.23 -11.32 -8.32
N ALA A 217 19.21 -11.28 -9.23
CA ALA A 217 20.61 -11.56 -8.94
C ALA A 217 21.45 -10.36 -8.46
N GLN A 218 20.88 -9.15 -8.44
CA GLN A 218 21.62 -7.93 -8.05
C GLN A 218 22.11 -7.97 -6.60
N HIS A 219 21.29 -8.51 -5.71
CA HIS A 219 21.59 -8.64 -4.29
C HIS A 219 21.09 -9.98 -3.74
N PRO A 220 21.60 -10.45 -2.61
CA PRO A 220 21.18 -11.70 -2.00
C PRO A 220 19.87 -11.55 -1.20
N TYR A 221 18.82 -11.05 -1.85
CA TYR A 221 17.51 -10.72 -1.24
C TYR A 221 16.95 -11.90 -0.42
N ARG A 222 17.02 -13.12 -0.98
CA ARG A 222 16.53 -14.32 -0.31
C ARG A 222 17.28 -14.62 0.99
N GLN A 223 18.59 -14.41 1.02
CA GLN A 223 19.39 -14.57 2.23
C GLN A 223 19.01 -13.50 3.25
N TRP A 224 18.89 -12.23 2.85
CA TRP A 224 18.52 -11.14 3.71
C TRP A 224 17.15 -11.36 4.38
N LEU A 225 16.13 -11.75 3.59
CA LEU A 225 14.80 -12.07 4.10
C LEU A 225 14.81 -13.26 5.06
N ASN A 226 15.48 -14.34 4.70
CA ASN A 226 15.53 -15.55 5.53
C ASN A 226 16.25 -15.31 6.88
N THR A 227 17.22 -14.39 6.91
CA THR A 227 18.01 -14.10 8.12
C THR A 227 17.32 -13.11 9.04
N ASN A 228 16.64 -12.09 8.49
CA ASN A 228 16.22 -10.92 9.24
C ASN A 228 14.69 -10.82 9.43
N ARG A 229 13.89 -11.40 8.52
CA ARG A 229 12.43 -11.37 8.62
C ARG A 229 11.94 -12.35 9.67
N ILE A 230 10.99 -11.92 10.48
CA ILE A 230 10.35 -12.73 11.51
C ILE A 230 8.90 -13.00 11.12
N GLU A 231 8.48 -14.27 11.15
CA GLU A 231 7.08 -14.64 11.03
C GLU A 231 6.39 -14.52 12.39
N LEU A 232 5.32 -13.73 12.50
CA LEU A 232 4.57 -13.59 13.75
C LEU A 232 4.14 -14.94 14.32
N GLU A 233 3.73 -15.87 13.46
CA GLU A 233 3.27 -17.21 13.85
C GLU A 233 4.34 -18.08 14.52
N LYS A 234 5.62 -17.77 14.28
CA LYS A 234 6.75 -18.45 14.93
C LYS A 234 7.08 -17.93 16.31
N LEU A 235 6.60 -16.74 16.65
CA LEU A 235 6.75 -16.16 17.98
C LEU A 235 5.75 -16.81 18.96
N ARG A 236 6.11 -16.85 20.23
CA ARG A 236 5.26 -17.42 21.27
C ARG A 236 5.03 -16.41 22.37
N SER A 237 3.79 -16.32 22.85
CA SER A 237 3.50 -15.61 24.08
C SER A 237 4.10 -16.37 25.28
N GLY A 238 4.71 -15.63 26.20
CA GLY A 238 5.22 -16.19 27.44
C GLY A 238 4.14 -16.47 28.48
N ARG A 239 2.89 -16.12 28.21
CA ARG A 239 1.74 -16.25 29.11
C ARG A 239 0.45 -16.61 28.35
N LYS A 240 -0.52 -17.12 29.09
CA LYS A 240 -1.88 -17.27 28.56
C LYS A 240 -2.53 -15.89 28.54
N VAL A 241 -3.02 -15.49 27.38
CA VAL A 241 -3.78 -14.24 27.20
C VAL A 241 -5.26 -14.59 27.10
N GLU A 242 -6.07 -13.94 27.94
CA GLU A 242 -7.52 -14.10 27.93
C GLU A 242 -8.17 -12.93 27.18
N ASN A 243 -9.26 -13.20 26.47
CA ASN A 243 -10.00 -12.16 25.73
C ASN A 243 -10.94 -11.36 26.63
N GLY A 244 -11.12 -11.78 27.89
CA GLY A 244 -12.08 -11.16 28.83
C GLY A 244 -11.77 -9.68 29.11
N VAL A 245 -12.83 -8.94 29.35
CA VAL A 245 -12.79 -7.57 29.87
C VAL A 245 -13.66 -7.51 31.13
N ASP A 246 -13.29 -6.64 32.07
CA ASP A 246 -14.09 -6.41 33.26
C ASP A 246 -15.41 -5.73 32.90
N ASN A 247 -16.52 -6.23 33.43
CA ASN A 247 -17.88 -5.71 33.21
C ASN A 247 -18.18 -5.50 31.70
N LEU A 248 -18.27 -6.62 30.97
CA LEU A 248 -18.50 -6.63 29.52
C LEU A 248 -19.68 -5.76 29.09
N THR A 249 -20.85 -5.90 29.78
CA THR A 249 -22.04 -5.11 29.43
C THR A 249 -21.83 -3.60 29.54
N ARG A 250 -21.06 -3.17 30.54
CA ARG A 250 -20.67 -1.75 30.64
C ARG A 250 -19.78 -1.34 29.49
N LYS A 251 -18.80 -2.16 29.09
CA LYS A 251 -17.92 -1.88 27.95
C LYS A 251 -18.68 -1.85 26.63
N GLU A 252 -19.66 -2.72 26.45
CA GLU A 252 -20.55 -2.68 25.28
C GLU A 252 -21.26 -1.32 25.19
N LEU A 253 -21.80 -0.82 26.31
CA LEU A 253 -22.45 0.49 26.36
C LEU A 253 -21.47 1.67 26.14
N GLU A 254 -20.28 1.62 26.76
CA GLU A 254 -19.23 2.65 26.61
C GLU A 254 -18.77 2.80 25.16
N PHE A 255 -18.70 1.70 24.40
CA PHE A 255 -18.32 1.69 22.99
C PHE A 255 -19.52 1.64 22.02
N GLY A 256 -20.74 1.78 22.53
CA GLY A 256 -21.96 1.90 21.73
C GLY A 256 -22.31 0.62 20.93
N PHE A 257 -22.06 -0.56 21.50
CA PHE A 257 -22.54 -1.81 20.90
C PHE A 257 -24.03 -2.01 21.15
N GLY A 258 -24.79 -2.25 20.09
CA GLY A 258 -26.20 -2.62 20.14
C GLY A 258 -26.44 -4.09 19.79
N GLU A 259 -27.68 -4.54 19.99
CA GLU A 259 -28.09 -5.89 19.57
C GLU A 259 -27.92 -6.09 18.06
N GLU A 260 -28.15 -5.04 17.26
CA GLU A 260 -27.98 -5.09 15.80
C GLU A 260 -26.52 -5.33 15.40
N ASP A 261 -25.55 -4.72 16.11
CA ASP A 261 -24.12 -4.99 15.87
C ASP A 261 -23.78 -6.46 16.17
N ILE A 262 -24.32 -6.99 17.27
CA ILE A 262 -24.00 -8.35 17.73
C ILE A 262 -24.69 -9.38 16.84
N ASP A 263 -26.02 -9.31 16.72
CA ASP A 263 -26.83 -10.32 16.03
C ASP A 263 -26.75 -10.18 14.49
N GLY A 264 -26.68 -8.94 13.99
CA GLY A 264 -26.67 -8.63 12.57
C GLY A 264 -25.28 -8.69 11.92
N THR A 265 -24.20 -8.47 12.68
CA THR A 265 -22.85 -8.36 12.11
C THR A 265 -21.89 -9.36 12.75
N ILE A 266 -21.68 -9.32 14.07
CA ILE A 266 -20.61 -10.08 14.74
C ILE A 266 -20.87 -11.58 14.69
N ILE A 267 -22.08 -12.02 15.04
CA ILE A 267 -22.46 -13.45 15.01
C ILE A 267 -22.37 -14.02 13.58
N PRO A 268 -22.95 -13.40 12.55
CA PRO A 268 -22.81 -13.88 11.17
C PRO A 268 -21.35 -13.96 10.70
N MET A 269 -20.52 -12.96 11.02
CA MET A 269 -19.09 -12.98 10.67
C MET A 269 -18.35 -14.12 11.36
N ALA A 270 -18.61 -14.33 12.66
CA ALA A 270 -17.97 -15.39 13.43
C ALA A 270 -18.39 -16.80 12.99
N THR A 271 -19.66 -16.99 12.63
CA THR A 271 -20.21 -18.31 12.28
C THR A 271 -20.04 -18.69 10.82
N LYS A 272 -20.00 -17.70 9.90
CA LYS A 272 -19.91 -17.93 8.46
C LYS A 272 -18.54 -17.60 7.86
N GLY A 273 -17.67 -16.89 8.61
CA GLY A 273 -16.37 -16.46 8.13
C GLY A 273 -16.43 -15.45 6.99
N GLN A 274 -17.51 -14.68 6.89
CA GLN A 274 -17.73 -13.66 5.86
C GLN A 274 -18.60 -12.53 6.39
N GLU A 275 -18.46 -11.36 5.80
CA GLU A 275 -19.33 -10.22 6.09
C GLU A 275 -20.80 -10.56 5.77
N PRO A 276 -21.76 -10.16 6.59
CA PRO A 276 -23.17 -10.43 6.32
C PRO A 276 -23.64 -9.72 5.04
N THR A 277 -24.49 -10.38 4.29
CA THR A 277 -25.13 -9.80 3.09
C THR A 277 -26.16 -8.76 3.53
N ALA A 278 -26.08 -7.57 2.95
CA ALA A 278 -27.01 -6.48 3.23
C ALA A 278 -27.47 -5.83 1.92
N SER A 279 -28.47 -4.96 2.01
CA SER A 279 -28.88 -4.13 0.89
C SER A 279 -27.77 -3.13 0.51
N MET A 280 -27.54 -2.92 -0.76
CA MET A 280 -26.63 -1.88 -1.25
C MET A 280 -27.22 -0.45 -1.09
N GLY A 281 -28.54 -0.34 -1.02
CA GLY A 281 -29.23 0.91 -0.72
C GLY A 281 -29.24 1.18 0.77
N ASN A 282 -28.92 2.39 1.16
CA ASN A 282 -28.97 2.85 2.55
C ASN A 282 -29.60 4.25 2.59
N ASP A 283 -30.76 4.35 3.20
CA ASP A 283 -31.51 5.60 3.39
C ASP A 283 -31.33 6.21 4.78
N THR A 284 -30.40 5.65 5.58
CA THR A 284 -30.01 6.23 6.87
C THR A 284 -29.47 7.65 6.66
N PRO A 285 -29.96 8.65 7.38
CA PRO A 285 -29.44 10.01 7.32
C PRO A 285 -27.92 10.06 7.59
N LEU A 286 -27.25 11.08 7.04
CA LEU A 286 -25.83 11.29 7.31
C LEU A 286 -25.63 11.49 8.83
N ALA A 287 -24.57 10.92 9.37
CA ALA A 287 -24.24 11.00 10.80
C ALA A 287 -24.20 12.46 11.32
N VAL A 288 -23.71 13.40 10.51
CA VAL A 288 -23.66 14.84 10.83
C VAL A 288 -25.05 15.49 11.05
N LEU A 289 -26.12 14.87 10.56
CA LEU A 289 -27.50 15.31 10.74
C LEU A 289 -28.22 14.64 11.92
N SER A 290 -27.55 13.74 12.63
CA SER A 290 -28.14 13.01 13.77
C SER A 290 -28.08 13.86 15.04
N ASP A 291 -29.19 13.86 15.81
CA ASP A 291 -29.23 14.39 17.17
C ASP A 291 -28.73 13.39 18.22
N GLN A 292 -28.43 12.16 17.80
CA GLN A 292 -27.90 11.11 18.67
C GLN A 292 -26.38 10.96 18.47
N PRO A 293 -25.63 10.60 19.53
CA PRO A 293 -24.21 10.29 19.39
C PRO A 293 -23.99 9.21 18.33
N GLN A 294 -23.00 9.44 17.47
CA GLN A 294 -22.61 8.51 16.42
C GLN A 294 -21.17 8.09 16.62
N ILE A 295 -20.86 6.83 16.37
CA ILE A 295 -19.46 6.39 16.30
C ILE A 295 -18.76 7.11 15.15
N PHE A 296 -17.49 7.44 15.35
CA PHE A 296 -16.76 8.31 14.42
C PHE A 296 -16.69 7.74 12.99
N PHE A 297 -16.67 6.44 12.83
CA PHE A 297 -16.70 5.76 11.52
C PHE A 297 -17.93 6.10 10.68
N ASN A 298 -19.09 6.37 11.31
CA ASN A 298 -20.33 6.69 10.58
C ASN A 298 -20.29 8.00 9.82
N TYR A 299 -19.33 8.89 10.11
CA TYR A 299 -19.12 10.13 9.35
C TYR A 299 -18.43 9.93 8.01
N PHE A 300 -17.90 8.73 7.73
CA PHE A 300 -17.17 8.42 6.52
C PHE A 300 -18.04 7.68 5.51
N ARG A 301 -17.87 8.00 4.25
CA ARG A 301 -18.59 7.39 3.12
C ARG A 301 -17.61 7.09 1.99
N GLN A 302 -17.87 6.01 1.29
CA GLN A 302 -17.18 5.70 0.05
C GLN A 302 -17.46 6.78 -1.00
N GLN A 303 -16.43 7.33 -1.62
CA GLN A 303 -16.55 8.47 -2.55
C GLN A 303 -16.65 8.06 -4.02
N PHE A 304 -16.41 6.82 -4.36
CA PHE A 304 -16.48 6.33 -5.74
C PHE A 304 -17.64 5.36 -5.91
N ALA A 305 -18.14 5.26 -7.14
CA ALA A 305 -19.19 4.32 -7.48
C ALA A 305 -18.68 2.88 -7.36
N GLN A 306 -19.47 2.03 -6.71
CA GLN A 306 -19.20 0.60 -6.64
C GLN A 306 -19.96 -0.11 -7.77
N VAL A 307 -19.25 -0.94 -8.53
CA VAL A 307 -19.84 -1.73 -9.61
C VAL A 307 -20.21 -3.12 -9.10
N THR A 308 -21.28 -3.71 -9.66
CA THR A 308 -21.71 -5.07 -9.34
C THR A 308 -20.79 -6.15 -9.92
N ASN A 309 -20.13 -5.84 -11.04
CA ASN A 309 -19.17 -6.72 -11.72
C ASN A 309 -17.81 -6.03 -11.80
N PRO A 310 -16.99 -6.09 -10.75
CA PRO A 310 -15.64 -5.51 -10.76
C PRO A 310 -14.77 -6.21 -11.81
N ALA A 311 -13.77 -5.51 -12.31
CA ALA A 311 -12.82 -6.05 -13.31
C ALA A 311 -11.94 -7.19 -12.75
N ILE A 312 -11.88 -7.35 -11.43
CA ILE A 312 -11.17 -8.43 -10.74
C ILE A 312 -12.19 -9.42 -10.21
N ASP A 313 -12.17 -10.65 -10.73
CA ASP A 313 -12.94 -11.78 -10.24
C ASP A 313 -12.23 -12.48 -9.05
N SER A 314 -12.95 -13.37 -8.37
CA SER A 314 -12.44 -14.08 -7.18
C SER A 314 -11.18 -14.94 -7.46
N ILE A 315 -10.93 -15.35 -8.70
CA ILE A 315 -9.73 -16.11 -9.09
C ILE A 315 -8.54 -15.16 -9.25
N ARG A 316 -8.74 -14.01 -9.90
CA ARG A 316 -7.72 -12.98 -10.05
C ARG A 316 -7.41 -12.31 -8.71
N GLU A 317 -8.41 -12.11 -7.86
CA GLU A 317 -8.23 -11.58 -6.51
C GLU A 317 -7.18 -12.35 -5.72
N ASN A 318 -7.23 -13.69 -5.73
CA ASN A 318 -6.22 -14.54 -5.09
C ASN A 318 -4.81 -14.37 -5.67
N LEU A 319 -4.70 -13.91 -6.91
CA LEU A 319 -3.41 -13.69 -7.56
C LEU A 319 -2.83 -12.30 -7.26
N VAL A 320 -3.67 -11.27 -7.24
CA VAL A 320 -3.24 -9.87 -7.25
C VAL A 320 -3.43 -9.16 -5.93
N MET A 321 -4.22 -9.71 -5.00
CA MET A 321 -4.48 -9.12 -3.70
C MET A 321 -3.80 -9.92 -2.58
N SER A 322 -3.30 -9.21 -1.58
CA SER A 322 -2.70 -9.81 -0.39
C SER A 322 -3.08 -8.98 0.83
N LEU A 323 -3.34 -9.66 1.95
CA LEU A 323 -3.47 -9.03 3.26
C LEU A 323 -2.16 -9.11 4.08
N THR A 324 -1.10 -9.67 3.48
CA THR A 324 0.20 -9.75 4.13
C THR A 324 0.75 -8.35 4.39
N GLU A 325 1.19 -8.13 5.62
CA GLU A 325 1.76 -6.86 6.07
C GLU A 325 3.15 -7.08 6.66
N TYR A 326 4.03 -6.10 6.48
CA TYR A 326 5.36 -6.07 7.09
C TYR A 326 5.44 -4.89 8.03
N ILE A 327 5.60 -5.16 9.30
CA ILE A 327 5.66 -4.13 10.33
C ILE A 327 7.06 -4.01 10.93
N GLY A 328 7.51 -2.78 11.09
CA GLY A 328 8.84 -2.48 11.62
C GLY A 328 9.30 -1.08 11.26
N ARG A 329 10.61 -0.90 11.35
CA ARG A 329 11.29 0.33 10.96
C ARG A 329 12.00 0.11 9.63
N VAL A 330 11.75 0.97 8.66
CA VAL A 330 12.52 0.98 7.40
C VAL A 330 14.00 1.24 7.72
N GLY A 331 14.88 0.43 7.14
CA GLY A 331 16.33 0.53 7.31
C GLY A 331 16.96 1.60 6.42
N SER A 332 17.82 1.17 5.48
CA SER A 332 18.54 2.04 4.54
C SER A 332 17.66 2.63 3.41
N GLY A 333 16.44 2.11 3.25
CA GLY A 333 15.47 2.55 2.25
C GLY A 333 15.69 1.94 0.85
N ILE A 334 14.82 2.32 -0.08
CA ILE A 334 14.72 1.69 -1.40
C ILE A 334 15.92 1.98 -2.32
N LEU A 335 16.55 3.15 -2.17
CA LEU A 335 17.70 3.56 -2.99
C LEU A 335 19.03 2.97 -2.52
N ASN A 336 19.09 2.49 -1.29
CA ASN A 336 20.28 1.92 -0.67
C ASN A 336 19.98 0.51 -0.16
N PRO A 337 19.83 -0.49 -1.05
CA PRO A 337 19.39 -1.82 -0.67
C PRO A 337 20.42 -2.53 0.21
N ASP A 338 19.98 -2.94 1.41
CA ASP A 338 20.74 -3.78 2.32
C ASP A 338 19.83 -4.67 3.17
N GLU A 339 20.44 -5.49 4.02
CA GLU A 339 19.72 -6.44 4.89
C GLU A 339 18.90 -5.77 6.00
N SER A 340 19.19 -4.51 6.35
CA SER A 340 18.48 -3.80 7.43
C SER A 340 17.02 -3.56 7.09
N ASN A 341 16.69 -3.43 5.81
CA ASN A 341 15.32 -3.29 5.31
C ASN A 341 14.46 -4.55 5.57
N CYS A 342 15.09 -5.70 5.77
CA CYS A 342 14.39 -6.96 6.05
C CYS A 342 14.08 -7.19 7.53
N LYS A 343 14.50 -6.29 8.44
CA LYS A 343 14.22 -6.40 9.89
C LYS A 343 12.78 -6.03 10.18
N MET A 344 11.86 -6.90 9.77
CA MET A 344 10.41 -6.72 9.87
C MET A 344 9.76 -7.95 10.48
N VAL A 345 8.62 -7.76 11.14
CA VAL A 345 7.70 -8.86 11.45
C VAL A 345 6.68 -8.95 10.33
N ARG A 346 6.59 -10.13 9.72
CA ARG A 346 5.58 -10.43 8.72
C ARG A 346 4.31 -10.91 9.39
N LEU A 347 3.20 -10.25 9.07
CA LEU A 347 1.85 -10.61 9.47
C LEU A 347 1.15 -11.26 8.26
N PRO A 348 0.45 -12.39 8.43
CA PRO A 348 -0.35 -12.96 7.33
C PRO A 348 -1.54 -12.06 6.94
N HIS A 349 -2.03 -11.28 7.89
CA HIS A 349 -3.09 -10.27 7.74
C HIS A 349 -3.00 -9.23 8.88
N PRO A 350 -3.57 -8.02 8.69
CA PRO A 350 -3.41 -6.93 9.65
C PRO A 350 -4.28 -7.04 10.92
N ILE A 351 -5.17 -8.02 11.00
CA ILE A 351 -6.04 -8.20 12.18
C ILE A 351 -5.36 -9.14 13.18
N LEU A 352 -5.06 -8.62 14.36
CA LEU A 352 -4.35 -9.33 15.43
C LEU A 352 -5.33 -9.86 16.47
N THR A 353 -5.10 -11.08 16.94
CA THR A 353 -5.71 -11.56 18.19
C THR A 353 -5.04 -10.90 19.40
N ASN A 354 -5.71 -10.95 20.57
CA ASN A 354 -5.11 -10.47 21.82
C ASN A 354 -3.77 -11.15 22.13
N THR A 355 -3.63 -12.44 21.80
CA THR A 355 -2.37 -13.18 21.96
C THR A 355 -1.28 -12.66 21.03
N GLN A 356 -1.61 -12.38 19.78
CA GLN A 356 -0.64 -11.83 18.81
C GLN A 356 -0.20 -10.42 19.20
N LEU A 357 -1.14 -9.59 19.67
CA LEU A 357 -0.82 -8.27 20.19
C LEU A 357 0.09 -8.34 21.43
N ASP A 358 -0.19 -9.26 22.36
CA ASP A 358 0.67 -9.49 23.52
C ASP A 358 2.07 -9.92 23.14
N ILE A 359 2.23 -10.76 22.11
CA ILE A 359 3.53 -11.13 21.55
C ILE A 359 4.27 -9.90 21.07
N LEU A 360 3.64 -9.02 20.28
CA LEU A 360 4.26 -7.80 19.77
C LEU A 360 4.57 -6.80 20.89
N GLN A 361 3.68 -6.66 21.87
CA GLN A 361 3.88 -5.77 23.01
C GLN A 361 5.06 -6.20 23.89
N ASN A 362 5.32 -7.49 24.00
CA ASN A 362 6.39 -8.06 24.83
C ASN A 362 7.52 -8.66 24.00
N ILE A 363 7.68 -8.23 22.76
CA ILE A 363 8.70 -8.75 21.85
C ILE A 363 10.09 -8.56 22.43
N ARG A 364 10.84 -9.67 22.57
CA ARG A 364 12.21 -9.67 23.12
C ARG A 364 13.25 -10.04 22.07
N TYR A 365 12.96 -9.76 20.84
CA TYR A 365 13.89 -10.02 19.76
C TYR A 365 14.80 -8.81 19.55
N LYS A 366 16.10 -9.05 19.36
CA LYS A 366 17.10 -7.98 19.25
C LYS A 366 16.75 -6.97 18.15
N GLY A 367 16.60 -5.71 18.53
CA GLY A 367 16.30 -4.61 17.62
C GLY A 367 14.81 -4.34 17.41
N PHE A 368 13.92 -4.99 18.19
CA PHE A 368 12.49 -4.69 18.20
C PHE A 368 12.03 -4.21 19.57
N ASN A 369 11.44 -3.04 19.61
CA ASN A 369 10.93 -2.40 20.83
C ASN A 369 9.50 -1.90 20.59
N THR A 370 8.65 -2.08 21.59
CA THR A 370 7.24 -1.66 21.54
C THR A 370 6.92 -0.71 22.68
N VAL A 371 6.17 0.34 22.38
CA VAL A 371 5.55 1.23 23.37
C VAL A 371 4.03 1.19 23.21
N LYS A 372 3.31 1.27 24.32
CA LYS A 372 1.84 1.44 24.34
C LYS A 372 1.53 2.85 24.80
N LEU A 373 0.78 3.58 23.97
CA LEU A 373 0.25 4.91 24.25
C LEU A 373 -1.28 4.83 24.40
N HIS A 374 -1.82 5.50 25.39
CA HIS A 374 -3.25 5.49 25.66
C HIS A 374 -3.96 6.60 24.90
N MET A 375 -5.01 6.20 24.15
CA MET A 375 -5.90 7.12 23.43
C MET A 375 -7.07 7.51 24.36
N LEU A 376 -6.77 8.21 25.47
CA LEU A 376 -7.77 8.56 26.48
C LEU A 376 -7.67 10.07 26.80
N PHE A 377 -8.81 10.64 27.17
CA PHE A 377 -8.86 12.01 27.68
C PHE A 377 -9.79 12.11 28.91
N GLU A 378 -9.55 13.08 29.78
CA GLU A 378 -10.36 13.34 30.95
C GLU A 378 -11.73 13.89 30.57
N THR A 379 -12.81 13.19 30.92
CA THR A 379 -14.19 13.60 30.59
C THR A 379 -14.59 14.94 31.20
N ALA A 380 -14.06 15.28 32.37
CA ALA A 380 -14.34 16.54 33.04
C ALA A 380 -13.85 17.78 32.28
N LYS A 381 -12.87 17.62 31.37
CA LYS A 381 -12.33 18.72 30.55
C LYS A 381 -13.09 18.93 29.24
N GLY A 382 -14.02 18.02 28.89
CA GLY A 382 -14.82 18.12 27.68
C GLY A 382 -13.98 18.20 26.40
N GLU A 383 -14.38 19.09 25.47
CA GLU A 383 -13.74 19.26 24.17
C GLU A 383 -12.26 19.70 24.29
N GLU A 384 -11.94 20.59 25.22
CA GLU A 384 -10.56 21.04 25.45
C GLU A 384 -9.66 19.88 25.87
N GLY A 385 -10.17 18.99 26.73
CA GLY A 385 -9.45 17.78 27.15
C GLY A 385 -9.17 16.84 26.00
N LEU A 386 -10.11 16.69 25.06
CA LEU A 386 -9.89 15.89 23.84
C LEU A 386 -8.77 16.48 22.97
N HIS A 387 -8.76 17.80 22.75
CA HIS A 387 -7.72 18.46 21.96
C HIS A 387 -6.34 18.34 22.61
N GLU A 388 -6.24 18.63 23.92
CA GLU A 388 -4.99 18.50 24.66
C GLU A 388 -4.42 17.08 24.61
N ALA A 389 -5.28 16.07 24.81
CA ALA A 389 -4.88 14.67 24.83
C ALA A 389 -4.44 14.19 23.43
N LEU A 390 -5.09 14.66 22.36
CA LEU A 390 -4.71 14.33 20.99
C LEU A 390 -3.34 14.92 20.62
N ASP A 391 -3.10 16.19 20.98
CA ASP A 391 -1.82 16.87 20.75
C ASP A 391 -0.68 16.17 21.53
N GLU A 392 -0.96 15.80 22.78
CA GLU A 392 0.01 15.08 23.62
C GLU A 392 0.32 13.69 23.07
N LEU A 393 -0.71 12.96 22.61
CA LEU A 393 -0.55 11.65 21.96
C LEU A 393 0.38 11.73 20.74
N CYS A 394 0.21 12.76 19.90
CA CYS A 394 1.05 13.00 18.74
C CYS A 394 2.51 13.25 19.13
N LYS A 395 2.75 14.08 20.15
CA LYS A 395 4.10 14.35 20.67
C LYS A 395 4.75 13.12 21.27
N GLN A 396 4.01 12.33 22.06
CA GLN A 396 4.49 11.08 22.64
C GLN A 396 4.85 10.06 21.55
N ALA A 397 4.04 9.97 20.48
CA ALA A 397 4.34 9.10 19.35
C ALA A 397 5.65 9.53 18.65
N ALA A 398 5.84 10.82 18.39
CA ALA A 398 7.08 11.31 17.78
C ALA A 398 8.32 11.09 18.67
N GLN A 399 8.19 11.32 19.98
CA GLN A 399 9.24 11.03 20.95
C GLN A 399 9.57 9.53 20.99
N SER A 400 8.55 8.67 20.93
CA SER A 400 8.76 7.21 20.90
C SER A 400 9.60 6.77 19.70
N VAL A 401 9.43 7.41 18.53
CA VAL A 401 10.28 7.15 17.36
C VAL A 401 11.74 7.57 17.63
N ASP A 402 11.95 8.73 18.24
CA ASP A 402 13.30 9.22 18.62
C ASP A 402 13.97 8.27 19.64
N ASP A 403 13.19 7.72 20.56
CA ASP A 403 13.64 6.74 21.55
C ASP A 403 13.91 5.34 20.95
N GLY A 404 13.65 5.15 19.65
CA GLY A 404 13.95 3.94 18.90
C GLY A 404 12.90 2.84 18.95
N TYR A 405 11.67 3.16 19.30
CA TYR A 405 10.56 2.19 19.26
C TYR A 405 10.14 1.90 17.81
N ASN A 406 10.07 0.60 17.48
CA ASN A 406 9.66 0.11 16.17
C ASN A 406 8.14 -0.01 16.04
N TYR A 407 7.46 -0.22 17.17
CA TYR A 407 6.01 -0.40 17.25
C TYR A 407 5.42 0.55 18.26
N ILE A 408 4.41 1.30 17.84
CA ILE A 408 3.58 2.14 18.70
C ILE A 408 2.19 1.53 18.71
N ILE A 409 1.75 1.04 19.87
CA ILE A 409 0.39 0.55 20.09
C ILE A 409 -0.44 1.71 20.62
N LEU A 410 -1.42 2.15 19.85
CA LEU A 410 -2.44 3.12 20.27
C LEU A 410 -3.60 2.33 20.88
N SER A 411 -3.91 2.55 22.17
CA SER A 411 -4.87 1.74 22.91
C SER A 411 -5.90 2.58 23.63
N ASP A 412 -7.19 2.24 23.48
CA ASP A 412 -8.30 2.82 24.22
C ASP A 412 -8.67 2.01 25.48
N ARG A 413 -7.88 1.01 25.84
CA ARG A 413 -8.08 0.32 27.13
C ARG A 413 -7.87 1.29 28.28
N GLY A 414 -8.78 1.26 29.23
CA GLY A 414 -8.77 2.15 30.39
C GLY A 414 -9.90 3.17 30.41
N VAL A 415 -10.84 3.10 29.45
CA VAL A 415 -12.09 3.87 29.52
C VAL A 415 -12.81 3.54 30.82
N ASP A 416 -13.19 4.61 31.55
CA ASP A 416 -13.91 4.54 32.84
C ASP A 416 -14.82 5.76 33.03
N GLU A 417 -15.24 6.06 34.24
CA GLU A 417 -16.12 7.20 34.55
C GLU A 417 -15.43 8.56 34.36
N THR A 418 -14.12 8.58 34.41
CA THR A 418 -13.29 9.81 34.37
C THR A 418 -12.52 9.97 33.05
N HIS A 419 -12.38 8.89 32.29
CA HIS A 419 -11.64 8.88 31.05
C HIS A 419 -12.45 8.29 29.89
N ALA A 420 -12.62 9.04 28.83
CA ALA A 420 -13.22 8.59 27.59
C ALA A 420 -12.16 8.29 26.53
N ALA A 421 -12.50 7.44 25.57
CA ALA A 421 -11.62 7.17 24.43
C ALA A 421 -11.59 8.35 23.45
N ILE A 422 -10.40 8.72 22.99
CA ILE A 422 -10.26 9.46 21.74
C ILE A 422 -10.71 8.51 20.62
N PRO A 423 -11.63 8.90 19.72
CA PRO A 423 -12.04 8.05 18.60
C PRO A 423 -10.82 7.48 17.86
N SER A 424 -10.76 6.16 17.73
CA SER A 424 -9.55 5.46 17.24
C SER A 424 -9.12 5.92 15.86
N LEU A 425 -10.07 6.19 14.96
CA LEU A 425 -9.78 6.73 13.63
C LEU A 425 -9.20 8.13 13.67
N LEU A 426 -9.67 8.99 14.57
CA LEU A 426 -9.12 10.33 14.78
C LEU A 426 -7.70 10.25 15.33
N ALA A 427 -7.47 9.43 16.35
CA ALA A 427 -6.14 9.24 16.96
C ALA A 427 -5.11 8.73 15.94
N VAL A 428 -5.47 7.70 15.17
CA VAL A 428 -4.59 7.14 14.13
C VAL A 428 -4.26 8.18 13.07
N SER A 429 -5.26 8.88 12.54
CA SER A 429 -5.06 9.90 11.52
C SER A 429 -4.17 11.03 12.00
N ALA A 430 -4.41 11.54 13.21
CA ALA A 430 -3.61 12.62 13.79
C ALA A 430 -2.15 12.19 13.98
N VAL A 431 -1.91 11.05 14.62
CA VAL A 431 -0.56 10.52 14.84
C VAL A 431 0.14 10.23 13.50
N HIS A 432 -0.55 9.62 12.53
CA HIS A 432 -0.01 9.32 11.21
C HIS A 432 0.49 10.59 10.49
N HIS A 433 -0.35 11.61 10.40
CA HIS A 433 0.01 12.87 9.74
C HIS A 433 1.08 13.65 10.49
N TYR A 434 0.98 13.70 11.82
CA TYR A 434 2.02 14.33 12.65
C TYR A 434 3.39 13.69 12.42
N LEU A 435 3.46 12.35 12.36
CA LEU A 435 4.71 11.64 12.08
C LEU A 435 5.20 11.86 10.64
N ILE A 436 4.31 12.06 9.65
CA ILE A 436 4.71 12.44 8.30
C ILE A 436 5.36 13.82 8.31
N ASP A 437 4.72 14.80 8.91
CA ASP A 437 5.22 16.17 8.96
C ASP A 437 6.53 16.28 9.78
N ALA A 438 6.70 15.43 10.79
CA ALA A 438 7.94 15.28 11.54
C ALA A 438 9.03 14.44 10.82
N GLY A 439 8.75 13.88 9.64
CA GLY A 439 9.68 13.03 8.90
C GLY A 439 9.97 11.67 9.55
N LYS A 440 9.04 11.14 10.36
CA LYS A 440 9.26 9.95 11.20
C LYS A 440 8.36 8.76 10.85
N ARG A 441 7.35 8.95 9.96
CA ARG A 441 6.27 7.97 9.77
C ARG A 441 6.76 6.56 9.39
N VAL A 442 7.71 6.44 8.49
CA VAL A 442 8.22 5.15 8.00
C VAL A 442 9.22 4.49 8.95
N GLN A 443 9.52 5.12 10.08
CA GLN A 443 10.43 4.59 11.08
C GLN A 443 9.73 3.79 12.18
N THR A 444 8.40 3.66 12.13
CA THR A 444 7.60 2.92 13.11
C THR A 444 6.33 2.37 12.46
N ALA A 445 5.80 1.27 13.01
CA ALA A 445 4.48 0.77 12.69
C ALA A 445 3.46 1.22 13.75
N LEU A 446 2.28 1.65 13.30
CA LEU A 446 1.16 2.02 14.16
C LEU A 446 0.21 0.83 14.30
N ILE A 447 0.04 0.34 15.52
CA ILE A 447 -0.87 -0.77 15.83
C ILE A 447 -2.01 -0.21 16.67
N VAL A 448 -3.25 -0.53 16.33
CA VAL A 448 -4.43 -0.02 17.04
C VAL A 448 -5.08 -1.13 17.85
N GLU A 449 -5.17 -0.94 19.16
CA GLU A 449 -5.94 -1.77 20.07
C GLU A 449 -7.19 -1.00 20.48
N SER A 450 -8.34 -1.34 19.88
CA SER A 450 -9.57 -0.57 20.11
C SER A 450 -10.82 -1.42 20.32
N GLY A 451 -11.67 -0.95 21.26
CA GLY A 451 -13.00 -1.46 21.49
C GLY A 451 -14.02 -1.04 20.43
N GLU A 452 -13.73 -0.03 19.60
CA GLU A 452 -14.66 0.45 18.58
C GLU A 452 -14.78 -0.46 17.36
N ILE A 453 -13.76 -1.30 17.09
CA ILE A 453 -13.65 -2.08 15.85
C ILE A 453 -14.60 -3.28 15.89
N ARG A 454 -15.58 -3.34 14.99
CA ARG A 454 -16.58 -4.40 14.94
C ARG A 454 -16.93 -4.93 13.56
N GLU A 455 -16.56 -4.22 12.49
CA GLU A 455 -16.88 -4.59 11.11
C GLU A 455 -15.75 -4.26 10.12
N VAL A 456 -15.88 -4.77 8.90
CA VAL A 456 -14.85 -4.65 7.84
C VAL A 456 -14.57 -3.18 7.48
N MET A 457 -15.63 -2.33 7.43
CA MET A 457 -15.46 -0.91 7.12
C MET A 457 -14.58 -0.19 8.16
N HIS A 458 -14.73 -0.50 9.45
CA HIS A 458 -13.89 0.08 10.51
C HIS A 458 -12.41 -0.29 10.31
N ALA A 459 -12.15 -1.58 10.00
CA ALA A 459 -10.80 -2.05 9.72
C ALA A 459 -10.22 -1.36 8.46
N ALA A 460 -10.99 -1.29 7.38
CA ALA A 460 -10.56 -0.64 6.14
C ALA A 460 -10.23 0.85 6.33
N LEU A 461 -11.04 1.58 7.11
CA LEU A 461 -10.78 3.00 7.42
C LEU A 461 -9.51 3.16 8.26
N LEU A 462 -9.35 2.39 9.33
CA LEU A 462 -8.15 2.50 10.18
C LEU A 462 -6.86 2.20 9.40
N LEU A 463 -6.85 1.16 8.56
CA LEU A 463 -5.72 0.85 7.69
C LEU A 463 -5.50 1.97 6.65
N GLY A 464 -6.57 2.46 6.03
CA GLY A 464 -6.51 3.55 5.06
C GLY A 464 -6.01 4.87 5.65
N TYR A 465 -6.20 5.10 6.95
CA TYR A 465 -5.71 6.27 7.68
C TYR A 465 -4.37 6.04 8.41
N GLY A 466 -3.70 4.93 8.14
CA GLY A 466 -2.30 4.74 8.50
C GLY A 466 -2.01 3.70 9.58
N ALA A 467 -2.99 2.95 10.06
CA ALA A 467 -2.71 1.79 10.90
C ALA A 467 -2.01 0.69 10.10
N SER A 468 -1.03 0.03 10.71
CA SER A 468 -0.35 -1.14 10.13
C SER A 468 -1.00 -2.45 10.59
N ALA A 469 -1.62 -2.47 11.76
CA ALA A 469 -2.33 -3.63 12.29
C ALA A 469 -3.37 -3.21 13.34
N LEU A 470 -4.37 -4.06 13.56
CA LEU A 470 -5.53 -3.79 14.39
C LEU A 470 -5.80 -4.95 15.36
N CYS A 471 -6.23 -4.64 16.58
CA CYS A 471 -6.72 -5.61 17.54
C CYS A 471 -8.11 -5.22 18.07
N PRO A 472 -9.20 -5.82 17.58
CA PRO A 472 -10.58 -5.56 17.99
C PRO A 472 -10.89 -6.30 19.31
N TYR A 473 -10.24 -5.87 20.40
CA TYR A 473 -10.24 -6.64 21.65
C TYR A 473 -11.62 -6.83 22.28
N LEU A 474 -12.51 -5.82 22.15
CA LEU A 474 -13.85 -5.91 22.73
C LEU A 474 -14.75 -6.85 21.93
N THR A 475 -14.63 -6.83 20.60
CA THR A 475 -15.31 -7.81 19.73
C THR A 475 -14.91 -9.24 20.09
N TYR A 476 -13.62 -9.50 20.40
CA TYR A 476 -13.20 -10.82 20.88
C TYR A 476 -13.76 -11.16 22.24
N ALA A 477 -13.89 -10.20 23.16
CA ALA A 477 -14.52 -10.43 24.46
C ALA A 477 -16.01 -10.78 24.32
N ILE A 478 -16.73 -10.09 23.43
CA ILE A 478 -18.13 -10.36 23.11
C ILE A 478 -18.27 -11.78 22.53
N LEU A 479 -17.43 -12.16 21.58
CA LEU A 479 -17.43 -13.51 21.00
C LEU A 479 -17.19 -14.60 22.04
N ASP A 480 -16.21 -14.41 22.93
CA ASP A 480 -15.96 -15.37 24.03
C ASP A 480 -17.17 -15.52 24.97
N ASP A 481 -17.87 -14.42 25.26
CA ASP A 481 -19.07 -14.43 26.08
C ASP A 481 -20.22 -15.15 25.36
N LEU A 482 -20.42 -14.92 24.07
CA LEU A 482 -21.43 -15.60 23.25
C LEU A 482 -21.20 -17.12 23.21
N VAL A 483 -19.95 -17.55 23.04
CA VAL A 483 -19.56 -18.98 23.13
C VAL A 483 -19.89 -19.54 24.52
N LYS A 484 -19.50 -18.85 25.60
CA LYS A 484 -19.78 -19.28 26.97
C LYS A 484 -21.30 -19.40 27.26
N LYS A 485 -22.10 -18.54 26.65
CA LYS A 485 -23.57 -18.56 26.75
C LYS A 485 -24.24 -19.57 25.80
N GLY A 486 -23.48 -20.24 24.93
CA GLY A 486 -24.00 -21.20 23.96
C GLY A 486 -24.84 -20.56 22.85
N LYS A 487 -24.59 -19.28 22.53
CA LYS A 487 -25.28 -18.58 21.45
C LYS A 487 -24.62 -18.83 20.09
N ILE A 488 -23.33 -19.19 20.07
CA ILE A 488 -22.53 -19.60 18.90
C ILE A 488 -21.64 -20.78 19.26
#